data_52ef1aa32f7965c4d224fdb19dd03c4c
#
_entry.id   52ef1aa32f7965c4d224fdb19dd03c4c
#
_cell.length_a   1.000
_cell.length_b   1.000
_cell.length_c   1.000
_cell.angle_alpha   90.00
_cell.angle_beta   90.00
_cell.angle_gamma   90.00
#
_symmetry.space_group_name_H-M   'P 1'
#
loop_
_entity.id
_entity.type
_entity.pdbx_description
1 polymer ?
#
loop_
_entity_poly.entity_id
_entity_poly.type
_entity_poly.pdbx_seq_one_letter_code
_entity_poly.pdbx_strand_id
1 'polypeptide(L)'
;MVETHISLSVNRLLNEDTYAIPLYQRNFAWTYDEIEQLLNDVADAFQENRDNYYIGTLVVNKENDIFKIIDGQQRTTALNLIALALKHEFGFDRLKAVNLTFPARKKSNKNIQKLFTKQKISEDDENELTRGYRHAYDALKKVLEERHLNPQSFVDYLFENVIIFRSILPEDLDLNLYFERFNSRGEQLEAHEILKAQMIAKFGEDQETAQKFARIWDACAEFDKPVASQFKMRRKRADNFQERER
;
A
#
# COMPACT_ATOMS: atom_id res chain seq x y z
N MET A 1 -9.05 11.47 27.45
CA MET A 1 -7.70 11.21 26.93
C MET A 1 -7.88 10.41 25.66
N VAL A 2 -7.39 10.90 24.52
CA VAL A 2 -7.39 10.11 23.28
C VAL A 2 -6.34 9.03 23.47
N GLU A 3 -6.73 7.76 23.36
CA GLU A 3 -5.78 6.65 23.38
C GLU A 3 -4.81 6.82 22.20
N THR A 4 -3.57 7.13 22.52
CA THR A 4 -2.51 7.37 21.51
C THR A 4 -2.01 6.07 20.88
N HIS A 5 -2.31 4.92 21.47
CA HIS A 5 -1.89 3.61 21.00
C HIS A 5 -3.04 2.62 21.12
N ILE A 6 -3.46 2.03 20.01
CA ILE A 6 -4.51 1.01 20.00
C ILE A 6 -4.14 -0.17 19.12
N SER A 7 -4.57 -1.37 19.54
CA SER A 7 -4.54 -2.57 18.71
C SER A 7 -5.77 -2.60 17.81
N LEU A 8 -5.56 -2.77 16.52
CA LEU A 8 -6.62 -2.91 15.52
C LEU A 8 -6.49 -4.28 14.85
N SER A 9 -7.60 -5.03 14.80
CA SER A 9 -7.68 -6.13 13.85
C SER A 9 -7.70 -5.59 12.41
N VAL A 10 -7.34 -6.42 11.44
CA VAL A 10 -7.43 -6.05 10.02
C VAL A 10 -8.86 -5.62 9.67
N ASN A 11 -9.87 -6.27 10.24
CA ASN A 11 -11.26 -5.87 10.06
C ASN A 11 -11.52 -4.42 10.50
N ARG A 12 -11.06 -4.05 11.71
CA ARG A 12 -11.20 -2.68 12.22
C ARG A 12 -10.39 -1.68 11.40
N LEU A 13 -9.14 -2.02 11.06
CA LEU A 13 -8.29 -1.19 10.22
C LEU A 13 -8.95 -0.82 8.90
N LEU A 14 -9.61 -1.79 8.25
CA LEU A 14 -10.17 -1.61 6.91
C LEU A 14 -11.60 -1.06 6.88
N ASN A 15 -12.30 -0.99 8.02
CA ASN A 15 -13.73 -0.67 8.03
C ASN A 15 -14.17 0.44 9.00
N GLU A 16 -13.33 0.88 9.94
CA GLU A 16 -13.76 1.85 10.97
C GLU A 16 -13.29 3.28 10.67
N ASP A 17 -12.03 3.45 10.25
CA ASP A 17 -11.44 4.77 10.08
C ASP A 17 -11.04 5.03 8.63
N THR A 18 -10.84 6.30 8.28
CA THR A 18 -10.35 6.70 6.95
C THR A 18 -8.88 7.07 7.03
N TYR A 19 -8.11 6.52 6.09
CA TYR A 19 -6.67 6.74 5.99
C TYR A 19 -6.31 7.50 4.72
N ALA A 20 -5.26 8.31 4.81
CA ALA A 20 -4.70 9.02 3.67
C ALA A 20 -3.19 8.75 3.58
N ILE A 21 -2.70 8.45 2.38
CA ILE A 21 -1.29 8.34 2.08
C ILE A 21 -0.82 9.68 1.52
N PRO A 22 -0.01 10.45 2.29
CA PRO A 22 0.45 11.76 1.88
C PRO A 22 1.33 11.73 0.63
N LEU A 23 1.50 12.89 -0.02
CA LEU A 23 2.26 13.02 -1.26
C LEU A 23 3.76 12.68 -1.10
N TYR A 24 4.34 12.93 0.07
CA TYR A 24 5.75 12.63 0.32
C TYR A 24 6.05 11.13 0.43
N GLN A 25 5.06 10.31 0.77
CA GLN A 25 5.21 8.87 0.80
C GLN A 25 5.42 8.33 -0.63
N ARG A 26 6.27 7.31 -0.78
CA ARG A 26 6.46 6.64 -2.07
C ARG A 26 5.18 5.95 -2.56
N ASN A 27 5.15 5.58 -3.82
CA ASN A 27 4.10 4.74 -4.37
C ASN A 27 4.11 3.34 -3.72
N PHE A 28 3.02 2.61 -3.90
CA PHE A 28 2.99 1.20 -3.52
C PHE A 28 4.07 0.44 -4.29
N ALA A 29 4.97 -0.21 -3.57
CA ALA A 29 6.15 -0.83 -4.14
C ALA A 29 6.26 -2.34 -3.86
N TRP A 30 5.42 -2.89 -2.97
CA TRP A 30 5.42 -4.33 -2.70
C TRP A 30 5.12 -5.11 -3.98
N THR A 31 5.94 -6.12 -4.21
CA THR A 31 5.81 -7.07 -5.29
C THR A 31 5.00 -8.29 -4.85
N TYR A 32 5.01 -9.32 -5.66
CA TYR A 32 4.42 -10.60 -5.33
C TYR A 32 5.05 -11.21 -4.06
N ASP A 33 6.39 -11.12 -3.94
CA ASP A 33 7.14 -11.81 -2.88
C ASP A 33 6.81 -11.26 -1.49
N GLU A 34 6.69 -9.93 -1.30
CA GLU A 34 6.33 -9.36 -0.01
C GLU A 34 4.88 -9.66 0.37
N ILE A 35 3.97 -9.67 -0.61
CA ILE A 35 2.57 -10.03 -0.36
C ILE A 35 2.44 -11.51 -0.02
N GLU A 36 3.13 -12.38 -0.74
CA GLU A 36 3.17 -13.82 -0.48
C GLU A 36 3.77 -14.10 0.90
N GLN A 37 4.86 -13.43 1.26
CA GLN A 37 5.47 -13.58 2.58
C GLN A 37 4.49 -13.21 3.70
N LEU A 38 3.81 -12.06 3.60
CA LEU A 38 2.79 -11.68 4.57
C LEU A 38 1.69 -12.74 4.72
N LEU A 39 1.19 -13.27 3.61
CA LEU A 39 0.14 -14.29 3.64
C LEU A 39 0.65 -15.62 4.21
N ASN A 40 1.90 -16.00 3.93
CA ASN A 40 2.52 -17.19 4.51
C ASN A 40 2.71 -17.04 6.03
N ASP A 41 3.17 -15.89 6.49
CA ASP A 41 3.34 -15.61 7.93
C ASP A 41 2.00 -15.68 8.68
N VAL A 42 0.93 -15.17 8.05
CA VAL A 42 -0.44 -15.30 8.60
C VAL A 42 -0.91 -16.75 8.58
N ALA A 43 -0.60 -17.51 7.52
CA ALA A 43 -0.96 -18.92 7.40
C ALA A 43 -0.24 -19.79 8.45
N ASP A 44 1.04 -19.50 8.72
CA ASP A 44 1.81 -20.16 9.79
C ASP A 44 1.14 -19.91 11.15
N ALA A 45 0.82 -18.66 11.46
CA ALA A 45 0.16 -18.31 12.72
C ALA A 45 -1.22 -18.97 12.85
N PHE A 46 -1.98 -19.04 11.76
CA PHE A 46 -3.27 -19.71 11.71
C PHE A 46 -3.14 -21.23 11.96
N GLN A 47 -2.19 -21.89 11.28
CA GLN A 47 -1.97 -23.34 11.44
C GLN A 47 -1.41 -23.70 12.83
N GLU A 48 -0.64 -22.80 13.43
CA GLU A 48 -0.15 -22.94 14.81
C GLU A 48 -1.24 -22.63 15.87
N ASN A 49 -2.45 -22.26 15.46
CA ASN A 49 -3.57 -21.85 16.32
C ASN A 49 -3.21 -20.72 17.28
N ARG A 50 -2.45 -19.72 16.81
CA ARG A 50 -2.14 -18.53 17.61
C ARG A 50 -3.40 -17.70 17.76
N ASP A 51 -3.68 -17.24 18.97
CA ASP A 51 -4.85 -16.36 19.23
C ASP A 51 -4.77 -15.06 18.44
N ASN A 52 -3.57 -14.48 18.27
CA ASN A 52 -3.33 -13.27 17.51
C ASN A 52 -1.99 -13.34 16.79
N TYR A 53 -1.92 -12.68 15.62
CA TYR A 53 -0.67 -12.46 14.90
C TYR A 53 -0.44 -10.98 14.68
N TYR A 54 0.69 -10.46 15.15
CA TYR A 54 1.02 -9.04 15.07
C TYR A 54 1.87 -8.74 13.84
N ILE A 55 1.35 -7.86 12.97
CA ILE A 55 2.00 -7.49 11.71
C ILE A 55 2.79 -6.17 11.79
N GLY A 56 3.00 -5.65 12.99
CA GLY A 56 3.82 -4.45 13.24
C GLY A 56 3.00 -3.22 13.56
N THR A 57 3.61 -2.04 13.32
CA THR A 57 3.05 -0.75 13.73
C THR A 57 2.58 0.04 12.53
N LEU A 58 1.48 0.78 12.71
CA LEU A 58 0.97 1.81 11.82
C LEU A 58 1.08 3.15 12.54
N VAL A 59 1.91 4.04 12.05
CA VAL A 59 2.09 5.37 12.64
C VAL A 59 1.31 6.39 11.82
N VAL A 60 0.47 7.16 12.51
CA VAL A 60 -0.41 8.11 11.87
C VAL A 60 -0.42 9.46 12.59
N ASN A 61 -0.74 10.51 11.84
CA ASN A 61 -1.17 11.80 12.39
C ASN A 61 -2.66 11.97 12.09
N LYS A 62 -3.45 12.41 13.07
CA LYS A 62 -4.87 12.67 12.88
C LYS A 62 -5.09 14.13 12.49
N GLU A 63 -5.70 14.35 11.33
CA GLU A 63 -6.10 15.68 10.88
C GLU A 63 -7.58 15.64 10.49
N ASN A 64 -8.40 16.40 11.22
CA ASN A 64 -9.86 16.25 11.20
C ASN A 64 -10.23 14.80 11.56
N ASP A 65 -10.99 14.11 10.73
CA ASP A 65 -11.37 12.70 10.94
C ASP A 65 -10.61 11.73 10.03
N ILE A 66 -9.46 12.17 9.49
CA ILE A 66 -8.63 11.38 8.58
C ILE A 66 -7.27 11.10 9.25
N PHE A 67 -6.85 9.85 9.22
CA PHE A 67 -5.54 9.43 9.67
C PHE A 67 -4.53 9.47 8.52
N LYS A 68 -3.63 10.45 8.51
CA LYS A 68 -2.51 10.53 7.57
C LYS A 68 -1.44 9.52 7.96
N ILE A 69 -1.14 8.59 7.09
CA ILE A 69 -0.15 7.54 7.35
C ILE A 69 1.26 8.13 7.25
N ILE A 70 2.06 7.95 8.31
CA ILE A 70 3.45 8.35 8.40
C ILE A 70 4.36 7.15 8.19
N ASP A 71 3.99 6.00 8.77
CA ASP A 71 4.68 4.72 8.56
C ASP A 71 3.66 3.57 8.51
N GLY A 72 4.01 2.48 7.80
CA GLY A 72 3.12 1.33 7.60
C GLY A 72 2.25 1.42 6.32
N GLN A 73 2.49 2.39 5.44
CA GLN A 73 1.70 2.61 4.23
C GLN A 73 1.69 1.42 3.26
N GLN A 74 2.82 0.73 3.09
CA GLN A 74 2.92 -0.42 2.18
C GLN A 74 2.03 -1.56 2.68
N ARG A 75 2.14 -1.90 3.96
CA ARG A 75 1.34 -2.95 4.60
C ARG A 75 -0.15 -2.64 4.58
N THR A 76 -0.54 -1.41 4.93
CA THR A 76 -1.94 -0.98 4.89
C THR A 76 -2.51 -1.05 3.47
N THR A 77 -1.73 -0.66 2.46
CA THR A 77 -2.13 -0.78 1.05
C THR A 77 -2.26 -2.24 0.64
N ALA A 78 -1.28 -3.09 0.98
CA ALA A 78 -1.33 -4.53 0.69
C ALA A 78 -2.57 -5.20 1.29
N LEU A 79 -2.91 -4.91 2.54
CA LEU A 79 -4.12 -5.45 3.20
C LEU A 79 -5.41 -5.01 2.48
N ASN A 80 -5.49 -3.75 2.00
CA ASN A 80 -6.62 -3.31 1.17
C ASN A 80 -6.70 -4.12 -0.14
N LEU A 81 -5.58 -4.34 -0.82
CA LEU A 81 -5.54 -5.09 -2.08
C LEU A 81 -5.86 -6.57 -1.89
N ILE A 82 -5.37 -7.18 -0.81
CA ILE A 82 -5.71 -8.55 -0.39
C ILE A 82 -7.22 -8.66 -0.13
N ALA A 83 -7.80 -7.74 0.62
CA ALA A 83 -9.23 -7.74 0.92
C ALA A 83 -10.09 -7.54 -0.34
N LEU A 84 -9.64 -6.72 -1.30
CA LEU A 84 -10.30 -6.55 -2.61
C LEU A 84 -10.22 -7.83 -3.46
N ALA A 85 -9.08 -8.53 -3.44
CA ALA A 85 -8.93 -9.81 -4.13
C ALA A 85 -9.83 -10.88 -3.51
N LEU A 86 -9.89 -10.96 -2.18
CA LEU A 86 -10.81 -11.85 -1.46
C LEU A 86 -12.27 -11.59 -1.81
N LYS A 87 -12.68 -10.31 -1.87
CA LYS A 87 -14.04 -9.90 -2.25
C LYS A 87 -14.40 -10.37 -3.67
N HIS A 88 -13.54 -10.12 -4.64
CA HIS A 88 -13.92 -10.25 -6.05
C HIS A 88 -13.61 -11.59 -6.67
N GLU A 89 -12.57 -12.27 -6.20
CA GLU A 89 -12.08 -13.50 -6.81
C GLU A 89 -12.41 -14.75 -5.96
N PHE A 90 -12.60 -14.56 -4.64
CA PHE A 90 -12.92 -15.64 -3.72
C PHE A 90 -14.32 -15.53 -3.07
N GLY A 91 -15.03 -14.41 -3.29
CA GLY A 91 -16.40 -14.21 -2.80
C GLY A 91 -16.51 -13.79 -1.32
N PHE A 92 -15.41 -13.40 -0.66
CA PHE A 92 -15.39 -12.98 0.73
C PHE A 92 -15.51 -11.44 0.86
N ASP A 93 -16.72 -10.92 0.86
CA ASP A 93 -16.97 -9.49 0.99
C ASP A 93 -16.87 -9.02 2.45
N ARG A 94 -15.68 -8.57 2.84
CA ARG A 94 -15.38 -8.05 4.18
C ARG A 94 -15.16 -6.53 4.19
N LEU A 95 -15.25 -5.85 3.05
CA LEU A 95 -15.04 -4.41 2.94
C LEU A 95 -16.37 -3.67 2.78
N LYS A 96 -16.66 -2.74 3.72
CA LYS A 96 -17.84 -1.86 3.63
C LYS A 96 -17.65 -0.75 2.59
N ALA A 97 -16.44 -0.19 2.52
CA ALA A 97 -16.07 0.88 1.60
C ALA A 97 -14.55 0.91 1.41
N VAL A 98 -14.07 1.69 0.45
CA VAL A 98 -12.65 2.03 0.36
C VAL A 98 -12.35 3.08 1.43
N ASN A 99 -11.53 2.71 2.40
CA ASN A 99 -11.13 3.60 3.48
C ASN A 99 -9.73 4.20 3.32
N LEU A 100 -9.05 3.89 2.20
CA LEU A 100 -7.72 4.37 1.86
C LEU A 100 -7.77 5.38 0.72
N THR A 101 -7.18 6.56 0.91
CA THR A 101 -7.15 7.64 -0.06
C THR A 101 -5.72 8.08 -0.38
N PHE A 102 -5.55 8.66 -1.58
CA PHE A 102 -4.28 9.19 -2.08
C PHE A 102 -4.48 10.64 -2.53
N PRO A 103 -4.56 11.64 -1.62
CA PRO A 103 -5.06 12.99 -1.91
C PRO A 103 -4.39 13.66 -3.11
N ALA A 104 -3.09 13.41 -3.32
CA ALA A 104 -2.32 14.01 -4.42
C ALA A 104 -2.20 13.11 -5.67
N ARG A 105 -2.75 11.89 -5.65
CA ARG A 105 -2.59 10.89 -6.72
C ARG A 105 -3.94 10.51 -7.31
N LYS A 106 -4.47 11.36 -8.19
CA LYS A 106 -5.79 11.16 -8.81
C LYS A 106 -5.96 9.79 -9.47
N LYS A 107 -4.90 9.28 -10.13
CA LYS A 107 -4.92 7.96 -10.78
C LYS A 107 -5.04 6.84 -9.76
N SER A 108 -4.30 6.90 -8.65
CA SER A 108 -4.37 5.89 -7.59
C SER A 108 -5.74 5.89 -6.91
N ASN A 109 -6.32 7.07 -6.62
CA ASN A 109 -7.68 7.17 -6.10
C ASN A 109 -8.72 6.57 -7.08
N LYS A 110 -8.61 6.90 -8.36
CA LYS A 110 -9.51 6.34 -9.38
C LYS A 110 -9.39 4.82 -9.45
N ASN A 111 -8.16 4.30 -9.39
CA ASN A 111 -7.92 2.87 -9.53
C ASN A 111 -8.40 2.06 -8.33
N ILE A 112 -8.16 2.53 -7.09
CA ILE A 112 -8.65 1.81 -5.92
C ILE A 112 -10.19 1.76 -5.89
N GLN A 113 -10.87 2.82 -6.33
CA GLN A 113 -12.33 2.84 -6.48
C GLN A 113 -12.81 1.89 -7.58
N LYS A 114 -12.11 1.84 -8.72
CA LYS A 114 -12.43 0.89 -9.80
C LYS A 114 -12.24 -0.55 -9.34
N LEU A 115 -11.16 -0.84 -8.60
CA LEU A 115 -10.94 -2.16 -8.01
C LEU A 115 -12.06 -2.52 -7.04
N PHE A 116 -12.47 -1.59 -6.16
CA PHE A 116 -13.56 -1.83 -5.21
C PHE A 116 -14.89 -2.15 -5.89
N THR A 117 -15.20 -1.47 -6.99
CA THR A 117 -16.45 -1.65 -7.76
C THR A 117 -16.34 -2.70 -8.87
N LYS A 118 -15.24 -3.45 -8.94
CA LYS A 118 -14.94 -4.46 -9.99
C LYS A 118 -15.06 -3.90 -11.40
N GLN A 119 -14.72 -2.64 -11.61
CA GLN A 119 -14.71 -2.04 -12.94
C GLN A 119 -13.46 -2.46 -13.72
N LYS A 120 -13.62 -2.57 -15.03
CA LYS A 120 -12.50 -2.91 -15.92
C LYS A 120 -11.40 -1.83 -15.85
N ILE A 121 -10.17 -2.27 -15.61
CA ILE A 121 -8.97 -1.45 -15.69
C ILE A 121 -8.48 -1.48 -17.13
N SER A 122 -8.37 -0.29 -17.76
CA SER A 122 -7.75 -0.15 -19.07
C SER A 122 -6.23 -0.18 -18.97
N GLU A 123 -5.53 -0.45 -20.07
CA GLU A 123 -4.06 -0.42 -20.10
C GLU A 123 -3.51 0.96 -19.66
N ASP A 124 -4.18 2.05 -20.06
CA ASP A 124 -3.79 3.41 -19.67
C ASP A 124 -3.99 3.70 -18.17
N ASP A 125 -4.90 2.98 -17.52
CA ASP A 125 -5.15 3.09 -16.08
C ASP A 125 -4.25 2.16 -15.25
N GLU A 126 -3.45 1.31 -15.88
CA GLU A 126 -2.55 0.40 -15.14
C GLU A 126 -1.53 1.19 -14.29
N ASN A 127 -1.38 0.80 -13.03
CA ASN A 127 -0.43 1.37 -12.09
C ASN A 127 -0.01 0.32 -11.03
N GLU A 128 0.75 0.76 -10.04
CA GLU A 128 1.25 -0.07 -8.94
C GLU A 128 0.13 -0.74 -8.13
N LEU A 129 -1.02 -0.08 -7.92
CA LEU A 129 -2.14 -0.67 -7.19
C LEU A 129 -2.82 -1.81 -7.97
N THR A 130 -2.97 -1.63 -9.29
CA THR A 130 -3.58 -2.67 -10.13
C THR A 130 -2.67 -3.88 -10.29
N ARG A 131 -1.34 -3.68 -10.31
CA ARG A 131 -0.36 -4.78 -10.25
C ARG A 131 -0.40 -5.47 -8.89
N GLY A 132 -0.39 -4.71 -7.80
CA GLY A 132 -0.49 -5.24 -6.45
C GLY A 132 -1.77 -6.05 -6.20
N TYR A 133 -2.89 -5.66 -6.80
CA TYR A 133 -4.12 -6.45 -6.75
C TYR A 133 -3.96 -7.82 -7.41
N ARG A 134 -3.30 -7.89 -8.59
CA ARG A 134 -3.02 -9.18 -9.25
C ARG A 134 -2.07 -10.04 -8.41
N HIS A 135 -1.00 -9.42 -7.87
CA HIS A 135 -0.08 -10.11 -6.96
C HIS A 135 -0.81 -10.66 -5.73
N ALA A 136 -1.73 -9.89 -5.14
CA ALA A 136 -2.53 -10.34 -4.01
C ALA A 136 -3.43 -11.53 -4.37
N TYR A 137 -4.07 -11.51 -5.54
CA TYR A 137 -4.85 -12.64 -6.02
C TYR A 137 -4.00 -13.90 -6.22
N ASP A 138 -2.88 -13.77 -6.94
CA ASP A 138 -1.99 -14.90 -7.24
C ASP A 138 -1.40 -15.50 -5.97
N ALA A 139 -0.96 -14.66 -5.03
CA ALA A 139 -0.41 -15.08 -3.74
C ALA A 139 -1.47 -15.76 -2.85
N LEU A 140 -2.68 -15.19 -2.76
CA LEU A 140 -3.80 -15.81 -2.02
C LEU A 140 -4.13 -17.19 -2.57
N LYS A 141 -4.26 -17.31 -3.89
CA LYS A 141 -4.55 -18.58 -4.54
C LYS A 141 -3.49 -19.62 -4.20
N LYS A 142 -2.21 -19.27 -4.36
CA LYS A 142 -1.10 -20.15 -4.06
C LYS A 142 -1.08 -20.61 -2.60
N VAL A 143 -1.16 -19.65 -1.65
CA VAL A 143 -1.10 -19.98 -0.22
C VAL A 143 -2.27 -20.87 0.21
N LEU A 144 -3.49 -20.58 -0.25
CA LEU A 144 -4.67 -21.40 0.07
C LEU A 144 -4.54 -22.82 -0.49
N GLU A 145 -4.06 -22.99 -1.72
CA GLU A 145 -3.90 -24.29 -2.40
C GLU A 145 -2.74 -25.09 -1.81
N GLU A 146 -1.53 -24.51 -1.71
CA GLU A 146 -0.32 -25.25 -1.27
C GLU A 146 -0.37 -25.64 0.20
N ARG A 147 -0.99 -24.80 1.05
CA ARG A 147 -1.14 -25.09 2.47
C ARG A 147 -2.44 -25.83 2.83
N HIS A 148 -3.26 -26.16 1.84
CA HIS A 148 -4.55 -26.85 2.01
C HIS A 148 -5.44 -26.19 3.07
N LEU A 149 -5.49 -24.83 3.09
CA LEU A 149 -6.26 -24.09 4.08
C LEU A 149 -7.75 -24.11 3.73
N ASN A 150 -8.60 -24.17 4.77
CA ASN A 150 -10.01 -23.83 4.57
C ASN A 150 -10.12 -22.30 4.34
N PRO A 151 -10.61 -21.86 3.16
CA PRO A 151 -10.60 -20.44 2.82
C PRO A 151 -11.41 -19.58 3.80
N GLN A 152 -12.60 -20.03 4.23
CA GLN A 152 -13.45 -19.30 5.16
C GLN A 152 -12.73 -19.06 6.50
N SER A 153 -12.20 -20.13 7.09
CA SER A 153 -11.52 -20.05 8.39
C SER A 153 -10.25 -19.21 8.33
N PHE A 154 -9.49 -19.30 7.23
CA PHE A 154 -8.30 -18.46 7.03
C PHE A 154 -8.67 -16.98 6.88
N VAL A 155 -9.71 -16.66 6.12
CA VAL A 155 -10.19 -15.28 5.97
C VAL A 155 -10.71 -14.73 7.30
N ASP A 156 -11.44 -15.53 8.07
CA ASP A 156 -11.90 -15.11 9.39
C ASP A 156 -10.72 -14.80 10.32
N TYR A 157 -9.68 -15.66 10.31
CA TYR A 157 -8.46 -15.43 11.07
C TYR A 157 -7.72 -14.16 10.60
N LEU A 158 -7.55 -13.98 9.28
CA LEU A 158 -6.90 -12.79 8.71
C LEU A 158 -7.59 -11.50 9.15
N PHE A 159 -8.92 -11.47 9.19
CA PHE A 159 -9.65 -10.25 9.52
C PHE A 159 -9.76 -9.99 11.03
N GLU A 160 -9.90 -11.02 11.84
CA GLU A 160 -10.20 -10.86 13.28
C GLU A 160 -8.97 -11.02 14.18
N ASN A 161 -8.00 -11.88 13.79
CA ASN A 161 -6.88 -12.26 14.65
C ASN A 161 -5.54 -11.66 14.21
N VAL A 162 -5.45 -11.13 12.98
CA VAL A 162 -4.27 -10.38 12.55
C VAL A 162 -4.38 -8.94 13.04
N ILE A 163 -3.40 -8.51 13.83
CA ILE A 163 -3.42 -7.28 14.61
C ILE A 163 -2.31 -6.33 14.14
N ILE A 164 -2.65 -5.06 14.00
CA ILE A 164 -1.69 -3.97 13.81
C ILE A 164 -1.78 -2.98 14.97
N PHE A 165 -0.64 -2.51 15.46
CA PHE A 165 -0.60 -1.45 16.45
C PHE A 165 -0.65 -0.10 15.78
N ARG A 166 -1.73 0.66 16.00
CA ARG A 166 -1.81 2.05 15.54
C ARG A 166 -1.30 3.00 16.63
N SER A 167 -0.31 3.80 16.29
CA SER A 167 0.23 4.89 17.09
C SER A 167 -0.15 6.23 16.48
N ILE A 168 -0.83 7.08 17.25
CA ILE A 168 -1.23 8.43 16.82
C ILE A 168 -0.20 9.41 17.35
N LEU A 169 0.48 10.11 16.44
CA LEU A 169 1.43 11.16 16.82
C LEU A 169 0.71 12.45 17.17
N PRO A 170 1.24 13.24 18.13
CA PRO A 170 0.75 14.59 18.43
C PRO A 170 0.75 15.49 17.18
N GLU A 171 -0.23 16.40 17.10
CA GLU A 171 -0.37 17.31 15.95
C GLU A 171 0.81 18.28 15.80
N ASP A 172 1.45 18.65 16.91
CA ASP A 172 2.58 19.57 16.98
C ASP A 172 3.95 18.87 16.83
N LEU A 173 3.98 17.56 16.59
CA LEU A 173 5.23 16.82 16.44
C LEU A 173 5.92 17.19 15.13
N ASP A 174 7.18 17.63 15.23
CA ASP A 174 8.05 17.76 14.06
C ASP A 174 8.32 16.37 13.44
N LEU A 175 7.69 16.10 12.28
CA LEU A 175 7.85 14.85 11.57
C LEU A 175 9.30 14.59 11.17
N ASN A 176 10.10 15.63 10.91
CA ASN A 176 11.52 15.47 10.57
C ASN A 176 12.29 14.89 11.75
N LEU A 177 12.05 15.45 12.95
CA LEU A 177 12.66 14.96 14.19
C LEU A 177 12.19 13.54 14.52
N TYR A 178 10.92 13.22 14.21
CA TYR A 178 10.40 11.85 14.34
C TYR A 178 11.18 10.90 13.43
N PHE A 179 11.33 11.22 12.16
CA PHE A 179 12.04 10.38 11.19
C PHE A 179 13.52 10.21 11.55
N GLU A 180 14.21 11.27 12.00
CA GLU A 180 15.60 11.17 12.45
C GLU A 180 15.79 10.21 13.62
N ARG A 181 14.87 10.21 14.59
CA ARG A 181 14.95 9.37 15.79
C ARG A 181 14.57 7.93 15.57
N PHE A 182 13.61 7.66 14.68
CA PHE A 182 13.14 6.31 14.40
C PHE A 182 13.95 5.58 13.31
N ASN A 183 14.67 6.31 12.46
CA ASN A 183 15.57 5.75 11.44
C ASN A 183 16.70 4.84 12.00
N SER A 184 16.92 4.85 13.32
CA SER A 184 17.98 4.06 13.94
C SER A 184 17.61 2.59 14.24
N ARG A 185 16.37 2.13 13.98
CA ARG A 185 15.87 0.83 14.45
C ARG A 185 15.30 -0.15 13.42
N GLY A 186 15.60 0.01 12.15
CA GLY A 186 15.20 -0.94 11.07
C GLY A 186 13.96 -0.52 10.26
N GLU A 187 13.81 -0.96 9.04
CA GLU A 187 12.86 -0.57 7.97
C GLU A 187 12.59 0.95 7.89
N GLN A 188 13.55 1.63 7.36
CA GLN A 188 13.65 3.08 7.32
C GLN A 188 12.80 3.65 6.18
N LEU A 189 12.09 4.78 6.46
CA LEU A 189 11.92 5.79 5.41
C LEU A 189 13.33 6.14 4.91
N GLU A 190 13.58 5.94 3.64
CA GLU A 190 14.89 6.22 3.09
C GLU A 190 15.19 7.71 3.20
N ALA A 191 16.45 8.09 3.41
CA ALA A 191 16.86 9.50 3.59
C ALA A 191 16.28 10.42 2.49
N HIS A 192 16.08 9.89 1.28
CA HIS A 192 15.49 10.63 0.17
C HIS A 192 13.97 10.90 0.36
N GLU A 193 13.22 10.07 1.08
CA GLU A 193 11.79 10.31 1.38
C GLU A 193 11.62 11.44 2.40
N ILE A 194 12.53 11.51 3.39
CA ILE A 194 12.57 12.61 4.36
C ILE A 194 12.88 13.94 3.65
N LEU A 195 13.90 13.94 2.79
CA LEU A 195 14.27 15.11 2.01
C LEU A 195 13.14 15.55 1.07
N LYS A 196 12.44 14.60 0.45
CA LYS A 196 11.26 14.85 -0.36
C LYS A 196 10.17 15.57 0.44
N ALA A 197 9.87 15.08 1.65
CA ALA A 197 8.87 15.68 2.53
C ALA A 197 9.24 17.13 2.90
N GLN A 198 10.49 17.38 3.27
CA GLN A 198 10.99 18.73 3.60
C GLN A 198 10.89 19.69 2.40
N MET A 199 11.20 19.23 1.20
CA MET A 199 11.09 20.04 -0.01
C MET A 199 9.64 20.32 -0.38
N ILE A 200 8.75 19.33 -0.29
CA ILE A 200 7.31 19.51 -0.54
C ILE A 200 6.70 20.51 0.45
N ALA A 201 7.09 20.47 1.73
CA ALA A 201 6.61 21.41 2.74
C ALA A 201 6.93 22.88 2.40
N LYS A 202 8.02 23.16 1.65
CA LYS A 202 8.40 24.52 1.23
C LYS A 202 7.50 25.10 0.15
N PHE A 203 6.73 24.29 -0.58
CA PHE A 203 5.79 24.81 -1.58
C PHE A 203 4.50 25.35 -0.94
N GLY A 204 4.27 25.16 0.37
CA GLY A 204 3.12 25.70 1.08
C GLY A 204 1.79 25.30 0.44
N GLU A 205 0.98 26.30 0.04
CA GLU A 205 -0.34 26.07 -0.59
C GLU A 205 -0.27 25.75 -2.10
N ASP A 206 0.90 25.87 -2.74
CA ASP A 206 1.07 25.57 -4.17
C ASP A 206 1.10 24.05 -4.42
N GLN A 207 -0.07 23.45 -4.35
CA GLN A 207 -0.25 22.03 -4.54
C GLN A 207 0.12 21.55 -5.96
N GLU A 208 0.00 22.40 -6.98
CA GLU A 208 0.33 22.01 -8.35
C GLU A 208 1.84 21.83 -8.52
N THR A 209 2.64 22.76 -8.02
CA THR A 209 4.11 22.66 -8.04
C THR A 209 4.59 21.52 -7.14
N ALA A 210 4.00 21.33 -5.97
CA ALA A 210 4.31 20.22 -5.08
C ALA A 210 4.06 18.84 -5.77
N GLN A 211 2.95 18.72 -6.50
CA GLN A 211 2.63 17.48 -7.25
C GLN A 211 3.61 17.24 -8.42
N LYS A 212 3.97 18.29 -9.17
CA LYS A 212 4.98 18.19 -10.24
C LYS A 212 6.33 17.77 -9.68
N PHE A 213 6.76 18.39 -8.59
CA PHE A 213 8.00 18.05 -7.89
C PHE A 213 8.00 16.59 -7.43
N ALA A 214 6.93 16.12 -6.74
CA ALA A 214 6.84 14.76 -6.26
C ALA A 214 6.90 13.74 -7.40
N ARG A 215 6.27 14.01 -8.54
CA ARG A 215 6.32 13.13 -9.73
C ARG A 215 7.73 13.04 -10.32
N ILE A 216 8.45 14.17 -10.40
CA ILE A 216 9.84 14.18 -10.85
C ILE A 216 10.72 13.40 -9.88
N TRP A 217 10.53 13.65 -8.59
CA TRP A 217 11.27 12.96 -7.53
C TRP A 217 11.09 11.45 -7.56
N ASP A 218 9.84 10.97 -7.67
CA ASP A 218 9.53 9.53 -7.77
C ASP A 218 10.14 8.90 -9.03
N ALA A 219 10.14 9.64 -10.14
CA ALA A 219 10.79 9.20 -11.37
C ALA A 219 12.33 9.11 -11.23
N CYS A 220 12.92 9.97 -10.41
CA CYS A 220 14.36 9.95 -10.13
C CYS A 220 14.74 8.86 -9.10
N ALA A 221 13.87 8.49 -8.18
CA ALA A 221 14.12 7.44 -7.20
C ALA A 221 14.29 6.03 -7.83
N GLU A 222 13.84 5.83 -9.07
CA GLU A 222 14.02 4.57 -9.81
C GLU A 222 15.37 4.47 -10.57
N PHE A 223 16.30 5.42 -10.39
CA PHE A 223 17.59 5.41 -11.07
C PHE A 223 18.53 4.27 -10.65
N ASP A 224 18.25 3.58 -9.57
CA ASP A 224 19.00 2.36 -9.16
C ASP A 224 18.75 1.16 -10.08
N LYS A 225 17.71 1.23 -10.91
CA LYS A 225 17.48 0.19 -11.94
C LYS A 225 18.23 0.59 -13.22
N PRO A 226 19.04 -0.32 -13.81
CA PRO A 226 19.79 -0.02 -15.03
C PRO A 226 18.84 0.55 -16.09
N VAL A 227 19.17 1.72 -16.65
CA VAL A 227 18.40 2.42 -17.71
C VAL A 227 18.06 1.48 -18.87
N ALA A 228 18.89 0.47 -19.12
CA ALA A 228 18.67 -0.58 -20.10
C ALA A 228 17.41 -1.43 -19.87
N SER A 229 16.94 -1.58 -18.63
CA SER A 229 15.70 -2.34 -18.33
C SER A 229 14.43 -1.57 -18.69
N GLN A 230 14.48 -0.26 -18.71
CA GLN A 230 13.36 0.61 -19.08
C GLN A 230 13.21 0.75 -20.61
N PHE A 231 14.28 0.58 -21.38
CA PHE A 231 14.26 0.66 -22.83
C PHE A 231 13.77 -0.63 -23.52
N LYS A 232 13.71 -1.77 -22.85
CA LYS A 232 13.17 -3.02 -23.43
C LYS A 232 11.68 -2.93 -23.79
N MET A 233 10.91 -2.07 -23.16
CA MET A 233 9.50 -1.88 -23.52
C MET A 233 9.27 -1.05 -24.81
N ARG A 234 10.21 -0.18 -25.18
CA ARG A 234 10.09 0.62 -26.41
C ARG A 234 10.50 -0.13 -27.68
N ARG A 235 11.38 -1.13 -27.60
CA ARG A 235 11.79 -1.93 -28.77
C ARG A 235 10.66 -2.79 -29.34
N LYS A 236 9.78 -3.34 -28.50
CA LYS A 236 8.61 -4.11 -28.98
C LYS A 236 7.60 -3.28 -29.80
N ARG A 237 7.61 -1.94 -29.70
CA ARG A 237 6.78 -1.06 -30.52
C ARG A 237 7.44 -0.68 -31.86
N ALA A 238 8.74 -0.68 -31.96
CA ALA A 238 9.46 -0.38 -33.20
C ALA A 238 9.44 -1.56 -34.21
N ASP A 239 9.55 -2.79 -33.69
CA ASP A 239 9.55 -3.99 -34.54
C ASP A 239 8.18 -4.25 -35.21
N ASN A 240 7.07 -3.84 -34.58
CA ASN A 240 5.73 -3.92 -35.19
C ASN A 240 5.44 -2.86 -36.27
N PHE A 241 6.32 -1.87 -36.44
CA PHE A 241 6.15 -0.85 -37.51
C PHE A 241 6.85 -1.23 -38.77
N GLN A 242 7.91 -2.08 -38.72
CA GLN A 242 8.63 -2.54 -39.91
C GLN A 242 7.99 -3.73 -40.65
N GLU A 243 7.07 -4.47 -40.01
CA GLU A 243 6.36 -5.59 -40.66
C GLU A 243 5.12 -5.17 -41.45
N ARG A 244 4.76 -3.89 -41.47
CA ARG A 244 3.60 -3.37 -42.25
C ARG A 244 3.96 -2.73 -43.59
N GLU A 245 5.22 -2.70 -43.98
CA GLU A 245 5.70 -2.16 -45.25
C GLU A 245 6.39 -3.23 -46.15
N ARG A 246 5.98 -4.50 -46.02
CA ARG A 246 6.36 -5.54 -47.00
C ARG A 246 5.14 -6.25 -47.53
#